data_83a5a558a575b05bd53cc2d30672b5f0
#
_entry.id   83a5a558a575b05bd53cc2d30672b5f0
#
_cell.length_a   1.000
_cell.length_b   1.000
_cell.length_c   1.000
_cell.angle_alpha   90.00
_cell.angle_beta   90.00
_cell.angle_gamma   90.00
#
_symmetry.space_group_name_H-M   'P 1'
#
loop_
_entity.id
_entity.type
_entity.pdbx_description
1 polymer ?
#
loop_
_entity_poly.entity_id
_entity_poly.type
_entity_poly.pdbx_seq_one_letter_code
_entity_poly.pdbx_strand_id
1 'polypeptide(L)'
;LGGVAAAWLVTMVFSYVDAHHEVDKLFDAQLAQAAQTLLALAGHDEGDDIEDLGDAGHKYQRRLRFQIWRGDGKLLMRSKNAPETALTATDGFSETRDRKDRWRHYSQWNDDRSLHVQVSENHHIRDELIGHIAWRLLLPALFGLPLIGLWVWLATRQGLSSLDGIARQIASRAPQQLQPLTPAAAPEEIRTMLEALNGLLQRVEAALEAERQFTADAAHELRTPLAALQAQLQVARRARDGGERDRSLAQLQSGLTRASHLVDQMLQLARLDPESGLPDPQPVDLATLAEAVCADLGHQILAANLDFALDAPPGCIVVGQAEWLRVLIRNLVDNAIRYTPAGGSVRVRAAAHNGQGSLSVSDSGPGIPAADREAVLRRFHRLDQGSRPGSGLGLAIVARIAELHGATLALAAGENAQGLLVTVTWPAAART
;
A
#
# COMPACT_ATOMS: atom_id res chain seq x y z
N LEU A 1 17.86 11.31 -14.21
CA LEU A 1 19.03 12.12 -14.58
C LEU A 1 19.43 11.93 -16.05
N GLY A 2 19.52 10.67 -16.57
CA GLY A 2 19.88 10.41 -17.96
C GLY A 2 18.96 11.09 -18.98
N GLY A 3 17.65 11.09 -18.75
CA GLY A 3 16.67 11.75 -19.63
C GLY A 3 16.82 13.28 -19.66
N VAL A 4 17.11 13.90 -18.52
CA VAL A 4 17.35 15.34 -18.43
C VAL A 4 18.66 15.73 -19.15
N ALA A 5 19.72 14.95 -18.96
CA ALA A 5 21.00 15.16 -19.65
C ALA A 5 20.85 15.00 -21.16
N ALA A 6 20.10 14.00 -21.62
CA ALA A 6 19.81 13.79 -23.06
C ALA A 6 18.99 14.95 -23.65
N ALA A 7 17.94 15.41 -22.95
CA ALA A 7 17.15 16.56 -23.39
C ALA A 7 17.98 17.84 -23.49
N TRP A 8 18.85 18.10 -22.52
CA TRP A 8 19.77 19.23 -22.55
C TRP A 8 20.77 19.14 -23.70
N LEU A 9 21.32 17.96 -23.97
CA LEU A 9 22.24 17.75 -25.06
C LEU A 9 21.57 17.99 -26.42
N VAL A 10 20.35 17.51 -26.61
CA VAL A 10 19.55 17.75 -27.82
C VAL A 10 19.28 19.25 -28.00
N THR A 11 18.85 19.93 -26.94
CA THR A 11 18.58 21.37 -26.96
C THR A 11 19.84 22.15 -27.30
N MET A 12 20.98 21.78 -26.73
CA MET A 12 22.27 22.41 -26.98
C MET A 12 22.73 22.25 -28.42
N VAL A 13 22.63 21.05 -28.97
CA VAL A 13 22.98 20.78 -30.38
C VAL A 13 22.06 21.58 -31.31
N PHE A 14 20.76 21.60 -31.03
CA PHE A 14 19.79 22.36 -31.80
C PHE A 14 20.09 23.86 -31.74
N SER A 15 20.31 24.42 -30.56
CA SER A 15 20.65 25.85 -30.40
C SER A 15 21.97 26.23 -31.07
N TYR A 16 22.97 25.31 -31.06
CA TYR A 16 24.23 25.54 -31.76
C TYR A 16 24.05 25.59 -33.30
N VAL A 17 23.29 24.66 -33.86
CA VAL A 17 23.00 24.60 -35.28
C VAL A 17 22.18 25.81 -35.72
N ASP A 18 21.18 26.20 -34.94
CA ASP A 18 20.33 27.35 -35.22
C ASP A 18 21.11 28.68 -35.16
N ALA A 19 21.92 28.85 -34.12
CA ALA A 19 22.80 30.02 -33.97
C ALA A 19 23.80 30.13 -35.16
N HIS A 20 24.36 29.01 -35.61
CA HIS A 20 25.25 28.97 -36.75
C HIS A 20 24.55 29.45 -38.02
N HIS A 21 23.36 28.94 -38.28
CA HIS A 21 22.56 29.28 -39.44
C HIS A 21 22.11 30.76 -39.46
N GLU A 22 21.73 31.29 -38.29
CA GLU A 22 21.29 32.68 -38.17
C GLU A 22 22.45 33.67 -38.29
N VAL A 23 23.63 33.32 -37.73
CA VAL A 23 24.84 34.11 -37.91
C VAL A 23 25.23 34.16 -39.39
N ASP A 24 25.23 33.06 -40.12
CA ASP A 24 25.54 33.01 -41.55
C ASP A 24 24.61 33.90 -42.38
N LYS A 25 23.30 33.86 -42.15
CA LYS A 25 22.33 34.73 -42.82
C LYS A 25 22.57 36.21 -42.56
N LEU A 26 22.86 36.59 -41.28
CA LEU A 26 23.13 37.99 -40.93
C LEU A 26 24.38 38.52 -41.63
N PHE A 27 25.44 37.75 -41.63
CA PHE A 27 26.69 38.15 -42.32
C PHE A 27 26.56 38.18 -43.82
N ASP A 28 25.83 37.26 -44.42
CA ASP A 28 25.53 37.28 -45.85
C ASP A 28 24.69 38.52 -46.26
N ALA A 29 23.71 38.90 -45.41
CA ALA A 29 22.95 40.12 -45.62
C ALA A 29 23.82 41.37 -45.49
N GLN A 30 24.78 41.40 -44.55
CA GLN A 30 25.74 42.50 -44.40
C GLN A 30 26.66 42.64 -45.65
N LEU A 31 27.14 41.51 -46.19
CA LEU A 31 27.97 41.50 -47.39
C LEU A 31 27.19 42.10 -48.58
N ALA A 32 25.94 41.66 -48.76
CA ALA A 32 25.09 42.17 -49.82
C ALA A 32 24.81 43.67 -49.66
N GLN A 33 24.52 44.12 -48.45
CA GLN A 33 24.30 45.54 -48.15
C GLN A 33 25.53 46.39 -48.39
N ALA A 34 26.72 45.87 -48.00
CA ALA A 34 28.01 46.55 -48.24
C ALA A 34 28.26 46.69 -49.74
N ALA A 35 28.00 45.65 -50.52
CA ALA A 35 28.17 45.68 -51.97
C ALA A 35 27.20 46.70 -52.61
N GLN A 36 25.93 46.78 -52.20
CA GLN A 36 24.97 47.74 -52.69
C GLN A 36 25.38 49.18 -52.35
N THR A 37 25.91 49.40 -51.13
CA THR A 37 26.36 50.74 -50.69
C THR A 37 27.58 51.20 -51.54
N LEU A 38 28.52 50.28 -51.77
CA LEU A 38 29.70 50.57 -52.60
C LEU A 38 29.31 50.84 -54.07
N LEU A 39 28.30 50.13 -54.56
CA LEU A 39 27.78 50.32 -55.93
C LEU A 39 27.10 51.69 -56.07
N ALA A 40 26.32 52.11 -55.10
CA ALA A 40 25.67 53.41 -55.05
C ALA A 40 26.68 54.57 -54.99
N LEU A 41 27.74 54.40 -54.15
CA LEU A 41 28.82 55.40 -54.04
C LEU A 41 29.61 55.51 -55.34
N ALA A 42 29.98 54.40 -55.96
CA ALA A 42 30.78 54.40 -57.20
C ALA A 42 29.96 54.89 -58.42
N GLY A 43 28.66 54.79 -58.40
CA GLY A 43 27.78 55.30 -59.48
C GLY A 43 27.58 56.82 -59.46
N HIS A 44 27.87 57.50 -58.36
CA HIS A 44 27.72 58.95 -58.22
C HIS A 44 29.00 59.76 -58.62
N ASP A 45 30.15 59.12 -58.73
CA ASP A 45 31.45 59.76 -58.97
C ASP A 45 31.98 59.41 -60.34
N GLU A 46 31.53 60.15 -61.41
CA GLU A 46 32.04 60.05 -62.79
C GLU A 46 33.37 60.81 -62.99
N GLY A 47 34.05 61.25 -61.94
CA GLY A 47 35.30 62.01 -62.00
C GLY A 47 36.54 61.18 -61.70
N ASP A 48 37.58 61.37 -62.50
CA ASP A 48 38.92 60.76 -62.38
C ASP A 48 39.47 60.73 -60.95
N ASP A 49 40.14 59.62 -60.58
CA ASP A 49 40.95 59.43 -59.40
C ASP A 49 40.21 59.36 -58.03
N ILE A 50 39.54 58.26 -57.77
CA ILE A 50 39.16 57.90 -56.42
C ILE A 50 40.40 57.34 -55.71
N GLU A 51 41.25 58.29 -55.21
CA GLU A 51 42.31 57.96 -54.31
C GLU A 51 41.76 57.46 -52.97
N ASP A 52 42.25 56.29 -52.60
CA ASP A 52 42.39 55.71 -51.26
C ASP A 52 41.38 56.25 -50.20
N LEU A 53 40.21 55.63 -50.06
CA LEU A 53 39.37 55.85 -48.90
C LEU A 53 40.13 55.38 -47.66
N GLY A 54 40.97 56.33 -47.19
CA GLY A 54 41.86 56.11 -46.09
C GLY A 54 41.17 55.68 -44.84
N ASP A 55 41.81 54.88 -44.13
CA ASP A 55 41.88 54.35 -42.72
C ASP A 55 40.91 54.97 -41.65
N ALA A 56 39.72 55.48 -42.04
CA ALA A 56 38.73 56.08 -41.15
C ALA A 56 37.67 55.07 -40.61
N GLY A 57 37.84 53.75 -40.85
CA GLY A 57 36.86 52.76 -40.48
C GLY A 57 37.11 52.16 -39.07
N HIS A 58 36.03 51.88 -38.36
CA HIS A 58 36.04 51.13 -37.08
C HIS A 58 36.76 49.79 -37.27
N LYS A 59 37.35 49.24 -36.20
CA LYS A 59 38.13 47.99 -36.18
C LYS A 59 37.53 46.83 -36.96
N TYR A 60 36.20 46.77 -37.09
CA TYR A 60 35.46 45.73 -37.84
C TYR A 60 35.38 46.00 -39.32
N GLN A 61 35.40 47.29 -39.78
CA GLN A 61 35.41 47.64 -41.20
C GLN A 61 36.73 47.32 -41.91
N ARG A 62 37.85 47.22 -41.17
CA ARG A 62 39.15 46.80 -41.66
C ARG A 62 39.23 45.32 -42.04
N ARG A 63 38.17 44.54 -41.77
CA ARG A 63 38.16 43.10 -42.00
C ARG A 63 37.45 42.69 -43.29
N LEU A 64 36.72 43.63 -43.89
CA LEU A 64 36.12 43.46 -45.21
C LEU A 64 37.16 43.77 -46.30
N ARG A 65 37.19 42.94 -47.33
CA ARG A 65 37.91 43.20 -48.58
C ARG A 65 36.87 43.56 -49.62
N PHE A 66 37.12 44.62 -50.37
CA PHE A 66 36.25 44.98 -51.49
C PHE A 66 37.08 45.38 -52.72
N GLN A 67 36.49 45.23 -53.86
CA GLN A 67 36.99 45.62 -55.18
C GLN A 67 35.85 46.18 -55.98
N ILE A 68 36.14 47.21 -56.78
CA ILE A 68 35.23 47.79 -57.75
C ILE A 68 35.92 47.71 -59.13
N TRP A 69 35.29 47.02 -60.01
CA TRP A 69 35.80 46.80 -61.37
C TRP A 69 34.88 47.50 -62.35
N ARG A 70 35.48 48.04 -63.41
CA ARG A 70 34.71 48.54 -64.58
C ARG A 70 34.35 47.38 -65.50
N GLY A 71 33.32 47.50 -66.32
CA GLY A 71 32.85 46.47 -67.24
C GLY A 71 33.86 46.05 -68.29
N ASP A 72 34.91 46.89 -68.54
CA ASP A 72 36.02 46.56 -69.40
C ASP A 72 37.13 45.71 -68.74
N GLY A 73 36.98 45.35 -67.47
CA GLY A 73 37.92 44.56 -66.67
C GLY A 73 38.99 45.38 -65.96
N LYS A 74 38.90 46.73 -65.98
CA LYS A 74 39.85 47.60 -65.26
C LYS A 74 39.41 47.72 -63.76
N LEU A 75 40.39 47.48 -62.88
CA LEU A 75 40.15 47.71 -61.41
C LEU A 75 40.11 49.23 -61.15
N LEU A 76 39.00 49.74 -60.64
CA LEU A 76 38.80 51.12 -60.28
C LEU A 76 39.24 51.43 -58.88
N MET A 77 38.82 50.61 -57.92
CA MET A 77 39.07 50.81 -56.50
C MET A 77 39.23 49.45 -55.79
N ARG A 78 40.05 49.40 -54.76
CA ARG A 78 40.13 48.25 -53.84
C ARG A 78 40.44 48.68 -52.43
N SER A 79 40.04 47.86 -51.50
CA SER A 79 40.51 48.00 -50.09
C SER A 79 42.00 47.62 -49.98
N LYS A 80 42.72 48.22 -49.05
CA LYS A 80 44.15 48.01 -48.84
C LYS A 80 44.60 46.56 -48.65
N ASN A 81 43.68 45.71 -48.15
CA ASN A 81 43.89 44.29 -47.88
C ASN A 81 43.37 43.39 -49.01
N ALA A 82 42.77 43.94 -50.08
CA ALA A 82 42.31 43.18 -51.24
C ALA A 82 43.47 42.95 -52.24
N PRO A 83 43.58 41.77 -52.89
CA PRO A 83 44.53 41.48 -53.94
C PRO A 83 44.22 42.32 -55.22
N GLU A 84 45.15 42.33 -56.17
CA GLU A 84 44.93 42.97 -57.49
C GLU A 84 44.16 42.08 -58.45
N THR A 85 44.05 40.81 -58.11
CA THR A 85 43.25 39.85 -58.87
C THR A 85 41.83 39.80 -58.32
N ALA A 86 40.84 39.50 -59.17
CA ALA A 86 39.43 39.41 -58.75
C ALA A 86 39.26 38.46 -57.58
N LEU A 87 38.45 38.88 -56.59
CA LEU A 87 38.17 38.10 -55.36
C LEU A 87 37.37 36.85 -55.66
N THR A 88 36.46 36.92 -56.65
CA THR A 88 35.65 35.82 -57.13
C THR A 88 35.37 35.94 -58.63
N ALA A 89 35.20 34.84 -59.30
CA ALA A 89 34.79 34.76 -60.68
C ALA A 89 33.28 34.60 -60.91
N THR A 90 32.52 34.38 -59.82
CA THR A 90 31.08 34.06 -59.85
C THR A 90 30.26 35.21 -59.27
N ASP A 91 29.13 35.53 -59.92
CA ASP A 91 28.16 36.49 -59.40
C ASP A 91 27.38 35.87 -58.20
N GLY A 92 26.93 36.74 -57.31
CA GLY A 92 26.25 36.31 -56.09
C GLY A 92 27.20 35.84 -54.97
N PHE A 93 26.69 35.01 -54.10
CA PHE A 93 27.47 34.44 -52.99
C PHE A 93 28.38 33.29 -53.47
N SER A 94 29.63 33.34 -53.07
CA SER A 94 30.61 32.29 -53.33
C SER A 94 31.57 32.12 -52.17
N GLU A 95 32.27 30.97 -52.13
CA GLU A 95 33.29 30.71 -51.12
C GLU A 95 34.61 30.32 -51.78
N THR A 96 35.66 30.87 -51.28
CA THR A 96 36.99 30.42 -51.66
C THR A 96 37.84 30.11 -50.46
N ARG A 97 38.81 29.22 -50.67
CA ARG A 97 39.76 28.84 -49.66
C ARG A 97 41.14 29.28 -50.09
N ASP A 98 41.69 30.28 -49.38
CA ASP A 98 43.02 30.77 -49.61
C ASP A 98 43.94 30.29 -48.49
N ARG A 99 44.86 29.37 -48.79
CA ARG A 99 45.81 28.71 -47.87
C ARG A 99 45.12 28.11 -46.64
N LYS A 100 44.98 28.88 -45.54
CA LYS A 100 44.33 28.45 -44.29
C LYS A 100 42.99 29.12 -44.02
N ASP A 101 42.68 30.19 -44.74
CA ASP A 101 41.50 31.03 -44.49
C ASP A 101 40.39 30.69 -45.48
N ARG A 102 39.17 30.60 -44.99
CA ARG A 102 37.96 30.52 -45.77
C ARG A 102 37.40 31.95 -45.94
N TRP A 103 37.08 32.30 -47.15
CA TRP A 103 36.53 33.61 -47.50
C TRP A 103 35.16 33.46 -48.11
N ARG A 104 34.19 34.18 -47.60
CA ARG A 104 32.86 34.36 -48.16
C ARG A 104 32.85 35.61 -49.01
N HIS A 105 32.42 35.50 -50.23
CA HIS A 105 32.35 36.55 -51.21
C HIS A 105 30.93 36.82 -51.58
N TYR A 106 30.64 38.10 -51.86
CA TYR A 106 29.43 38.52 -52.54
C TYR A 106 29.84 39.44 -53.69
N SER A 107 29.29 39.17 -54.88
CA SER A 107 29.61 39.88 -56.12
C SER A 107 28.34 40.28 -56.80
N GLN A 108 28.28 41.58 -57.23
CA GLN A 108 27.10 42.14 -57.85
C GLN A 108 27.50 43.18 -58.91
N TRP A 109 26.84 43.13 -60.06
CA TRP A 109 26.89 44.16 -61.09
C TRP A 109 25.86 45.24 -60.82
N ASN A 110 26.14 46.46 -61.30
CA ASN A 110 25.09 47.49 -61.47
C ASN A 110 24.15 47.09 -62.59
N ASP A 111 23.02 47.81 -62.71
CA ASP A 111 21.96 47.50 -63.71
C ASP A 111 22.49 47.56 -65.17
N ASP A 112 23.42 48.51 -65.48
CA ASP A 112 23.99 48.72 -66.81
C ASP A 112 25.24 47.84 -67.09
N ARG A 113 25.64 46.98 -66.11
CA ARG A 113 26.86 46.20 -66.19
C ARG A 113 28.16 46.96 -66.43
N SER A 114 28.13 48.25 -66.10
CA SER A 114 29.29 49.12 -66.22
C SER A 114 30.24 49.02 -65.03
N LEU A 115 29.69 48.64 -63.88
CA LEU A 115 30.43 48.47 -62.63
C LEU A 115 30.16 47.13 -61.98
N HIS A 116 31.22 46.49 -61.49
CA HIS A 116 31.18 45.19 -60.80
C HIS A 116 31.81 45.35 -59.40
N VAL A 117 31.03 45.14 -58.36
CA VAL A 117 31.51 45.23 -56.98
C VAL A 117 31.64 43.85 -56.40
N GLN A 118 32.76 43.56 -55.78
CA GLN A 118 33.06 42.33 -55.06
C GLN A 118 33.42 42.67 -53.62
N VAL A 119 32.74 42.03 -52.65
CA VAL A 119 32.96 42.19 -51.24
C VAL A 119 33.31 40.82 -50.65
N SER A 120 34.24 40.76 -49.75
CA SER A 120 34.71 39.50 -49.17
C SER A 120 34.97 39.65 -47.68
N GLU A 121 34.59 38.61 -46.95
CA GLU A 121 34.79 38.50 -45.51
C GLU A 121 35.45 37.18 -45.12
N ASN A 122 36.31 37.21 -44.09
CA ASN A 122 36.94 36.00 -43.58
C ASN A 122 36.01 35.25 -42.63
N HIS A 123 35.79 33.97 -42.85
CA HIS A 123 34.98 33.09 -42.00
C HIS A 123 35.45 33.04 -40.53
N HIS A 124 36.69 33.35 -40.27
CA HIS A 124 37.21 33.32 -38.88
C HIS A 124 36.40 34.19 -37.92
N ILE A 125 35.84 35.32 -38.39
CA ILE A 125 35.01 36.20 -37.57
C ILE A 125 33.70 35.54 -37.15
N ARG A 126 33.09 34.79 -38.09
CA ARG A 126 31.87 34.00 -37.82
C ARG A 126 32.14 32.89 -36.82
N ASP A 127 33.23 32.14 -37.05
CA ASP A 127 33.65 31.03 -36.21
C ASP A 127 33.97 31.53 -34.73
N GLU A 128 34.61 32.69 -34.60
CA GLU A 128 34.90 33.30 -33.29
C GLU A 128 33.60 33.66 -32.51
N LEU A 129 32.63 34.27 -33.20
CA LEU A 129 31.35 34.62 -32.60
C LEU A 129 30.56 33.40 -32.20
N ILE A 130 30.46 32.39 -33.08
CA ILE A 130 29.77 31.13 -32.80
C ILE A 130 30.46 30.40 -31.64
N GLY A 131 31.78 30.40 -31.58
CA GLY A 131 32.54 29.85 -30.47
C GLY A 131 32.21 30.51 -29.14
N HIS A 132 32.10 31.82 -29.12
CA HIS A 132 31.70 32.56 -27.88
C HIS A 132 30.26 32.25 -27.46
N ILE A 133 29.31 32.15 -28.40
CA ILE A 133 27.93 31.77 -28.12
C ILE A 133 27.87 30.34 -27.58
N ALA A 134 28.56 29.40 -28.24
CA ALA A 134 28.64 28.01 -27.83
C ALA A 134 29.19 27.87 -26.40
N TRP A 135 30.28 28.59 -26.08
CA TRP A 135 30.87 28.54 -24.76
C TRP A 135 29.96 29.10 -23.66
N ARG A 136 29.22 30.16 -23.95
CA ARG A 136 28.23 30.73 -23.02
C ARG A 136 27.05 29.81 -22.77
N LEU A 137 26.65 29.01 -23.74
CA LEU A 137 25.61 27.99 -23.61
C LEU A 137 26.11 26.74 -22.87
N LEU A 138 27.37 26.37 -23.06
CA LEU A 138 27.97 25.17 -22.49
C LEU A 138 28.27 25.32 -20.99
N LEU A 139 28.68 26.53 -20.56
CA LEU A 139 29.11 26.80 -19.19
C LEU A 139 27.98 26.54 -18.15
N PRO A 140 26.75 27.03 -18.33
CA PRO A 140 25.65 26.72 -17.41
C PRO A 140 25.28 25.23 -17.36
N ALA A 141 25.37 24.54 -18.49
CA ALA A 141 25.08 23.10 -18.56
C ALA A 141 26.16 22.29 -17.80
N LEU A 142 27.42 22.65 -17.96
CA LEU A 142 28.55 21.97 -17.32
C LEU A 142 28.50 22.01 -15.79
N PHE A 143 28.03 23.13 -15.22
CA PHE A 143 27.92 23.29 -13.77
C PHE A 143 26.52 22.98 -13.26
N GLY A 144 25.46 23.31 -14.01
CA GLY A 144 24.08 23.15 -13.59
C GLY A 144 23.66 21.67 -13.49
N LEU A 145 24.01 20.85 -14.48
CA LEU A 145 23.65 19.43 -14.46
C LEU A 145 24.25 18.64 -13.29
N PRO A 146 25.56 18.75 -12.98
CA PRO A 146 26.13 18.10 -11.81
C PRO A 146 25.54 18.61 -10.48
N LEU A 147 25.25 19.92 -10.40
CA LEU A 147 24.65 20.52 -9.19
C LEU A 147 23.23 19.98 -8.94
N ILE A 148 22.41 19.93 -9.97
CA ILE A 148 21.07 19.33 -9.91
C ILE A 148 21.17 17.83 -9.56
N GLY A 149 22.10 17.12 -10.20
CA GLY A 149 22.36 15.70 -9.91
C GLY A 149 22.74 15.46 -8.46
N LEU A 150 23.62 16.27 -7.94
CA LEU A 150 24.05 16.20 -6.53
C LEU A 150 22.88 16.50 -5.58
N TRP A 151 22.10 17.54 -5.89
CA TRP A 151 20.94 17.91 -5.07
C TRP A 151 19.87 16.82 -5.04
N VAL A 152 19.52 16.26 -6.20
CA VAL A 152 18.56 15.11 -6.30
C VAL A 152 19.11 13.90 -5.55
N TRP A 153 20.40 13.61 -5.66
CA TRP A 153 21.03 12.50 -4.95
C TRP A 153 20.97 12.68 -3.43
N LEU A 154 21.28 13.88 -2.94
CA LEU A 154 21.20 14.22 -1.51
C LEU A 154 19.76 14.13 -0.99
N ALA A 155 18.80 14.71 -1.71
CA ALA A 155 17.39 14.66 -1.34
C ALA A 155 16.84 13.21 -1.29
N THR A 156 17.17 12.41 -2.30
CA THR A 156 16.77 10.99 -2.36
C THR A 156 17.41 10.19 -1.22
N ARG A 157 18.71 10.39 -0.98
CA ARG A 157 19.43 9.73 0.11
C ARG A 157 18.85 10.08 1.48
N GLN A 158 18.50 11.33 1.70
CA GLN A 158 17.90 11.78 2.97
C GLN A 158 16.48 11.22 3.15
N GLY A 159 15.68 11.21 2.10
CA GLY A 159 14.32 10.61 2.12
C GLY A 159 14.34 9.10 2.37
N LEU A 160 15.28 8.38 1.76
CA LEU A 160 15.39 6.93 1.91
C LEU A 160 16.07 6.49 3.20
N SER A 161 16.86 7.35 3.86
CA SER A 161 17.56 7.00 5.11
C SER A 161 16.62 6.67 6.27
N SER A 162 15.41 7.25 6.28
CA SER A 162 14.37 6.92 7.25
C SER A 162 13.81 5.50 7.07
N LEU A 163 13.67 5.03 5.83
CA LEU A 163 13.27 3.66 5.51
C LEU A 163 14.32 2.63 5.96
N ASP A 164 15.60 2.91 5.72
CA ASP A 164 16.69 2.05 6.20
C ASP A 164 16.73 1.96 7.74
N GLY A 165 16.38 3.04 8.42
CA GLY A 165 16.25 3.06 9.87
C GLY A 165 15.13 2.14 10.37
N ILE A 166 13.96 2.22 9.76
CA ILE A 166 12.79 1.39 10.08
C ILE A 166 13.07 -0.08 9.74
N ALA A 167 13.64 -0.36 8.56
CA ALA A 167 13.99 -1.72 8.14
C ALA A 167 14.98 -2.37 9.12
N ARG A 168 15.98 -1.65 9.59
CA ARG A 168 16.93 -2.15 10.60
C ARG A 168 16.26 -2.36 11.96
N GLN A 169 15.36 -1.48 12.39
CA GLN A 169 14.58 -1.69 13.61
C GLN A 169 13.74 -2.96 13.54
N ILE A 170 13.08 -3.22 12.42
CA ILE A 170 12.30 -4.45 12.21
C ILE A 170 13.22 -5.67 12.18
N ALA A 171 14.32 -5.63 11.42
CA ALA A 171 15.25 -6.75 11.28
C ALA A 171 16.00 -7.13 12.58
N SER A 172 16.22 -6.16 13.47
CA SER A 172 16.91 -6.38 14.74
C SER A 172 16.00 -6.84 15.88
N ARG A 173 14.67 -6.87 15.67
CA ARG A 173 13.72 -7.28 16.70
C ARG A 173 13.67 -8.80 16.86
N ALA A 174 13.60 -9.25 18.10
CA ALA A 174 13.25 -10.64 18.38
C ALA A 174 11.77 -10.88 18.00
N PRO A 175 11.39 -12.11 17.59
CA PRO A 175 10.02 -12.43 17.17
C PRO A 175 8.92 -12.09 18.18
N GLN A 176 9.29 -11.95 19.45
CA GLN A 176 8.37 -11.63 20.55
C GLN A 176 8.28 -10.12 20.86
N GLN A 177 9.08 -9.28 20.19
CA GLN A 177 9.08 -7.82 20.43
C GLN A 177 8.11 -7.13 19.47
N LEU A 178 6.84 -7.09 19.83
CA LEU A 178 5.74 -6.50 19.03
C LEU A 178 5.43 -5.04 19.38
N GLN A 179 6.30 -4.36 20.15
CA GLN A 179 6.12 -2.95 20.53
C GLN A 179 5.95 -2.05 19.31
N PRO A 180 5.12 -0.99 19.39
CA PRO A 180 4.91 -0.08 18.28
C PRO A 180 6.22 0.50 17.75
N LEU A 181 6.30 0.65 16.42
CA LEU A 181 7.37 1.38 15.76
C LEU A 181 7.12 2.87 15.95
N THR A 182 8.06 3.59 16.59
CA THR A 182 7.96 5.03 16.80
C THR A 182 8.64 5.77 15.64
N PRO A 183 7.91 6.49 14.82
CA PRO A 183 8.50 7.26 13.73
C PRO A 183 8.99 8.61 14.26
N ALA A 184 10.18 8.69 14.83
CA ALA A 184 10.71 9.96 15.34
C ALA A 184 10.95 11.01 14.22
N ALA A 185 10.98 10.62 12.94
CA ALA A 185 11.19 11.52 11.80
C ALA A 185 10.74 10.91 10.45
N ALA A 186 9.64 10.17 10.42
CA ALA A 186 9.15 9.62 9.15
C ALA A 186 8.42 10.68 8.32
N PRO A 187 8.68 10.78 7.00
CA PRO A 187 7.85 11.55 6.09
C PRO A 187 6.38 11.15 6.18
N GLU A 188 5.48 12.06 5.81
CA GLU A 188 4.02 11.86 5.95
C GLU A 188 3.52 10.64 5.17
N GLU A 189 4.13 10.38 4.02
CA GLU A 189 3.82 9.24 3.15
C GLU A 189 4.11 7.89 3.81
N ILE A 190 5.09 7.84 4.71
CA ILE A 190 5.48 6.62 5.42
C ILE A 190 4.66 6.44 6.69
N ARG A 191 4.14 7.52 7.28
CA ARG A 191 3.36 7.49 8.53
C ARG A 191 2.13 6.59 8.42
N THR A 192 1.36 6.71 7.33
CA THR A 192 0.16 5.88 7.10
C THR A 192 0.52 4.38 7.05
N MET A 193 1.64 4.03 6.43
CA MET A 193 2.12 2.65 6.39
C MET A 193 2.56 2.15 7.78
N LEU A 194 3.23 3.01 8.57
CA LEU A 194 3.63 2.67 9.93
C LEU A 194 2.43 2.51 10.87
N GLU A 195 1.41 3.32 10.73
CA GLU A 195 0.16 3.20 11.50
C GLU A 195 -0.55 1.87 11.17
N ALA A 196 -0.65 1.51 9.90
CA ALA A 196 -1.20 0.22 9.48
C ALA A 196 -0.38 -0.96 10.01
N LEU A 197 0.95 -0.88 9.95
CA LEU A 197 1.85 -1.89 10.49
C LEU A 197 1.76 -2.01 12.02
N ASN A 198 1.71 -0.89 12.73
CA ASN A 198 1.49 -0.89 14.18
C ASN A 198 0.15 -1.51 14.56
N GLY A 199 -0.91 -1.22 13.79
CA GLY A 199 -2.21 -1.87 13.97
C GLY A 199 -2.17 -3.39 13.74
N LEU A 200 -1.35 -3.86 12.79
CA LEU A 200 -1.12 -5.28 12.59
C LEU A 200 -0.35 -5.90 13.77
N LEU A 201 0.75 -5.27 14.20
CA LEU A 201 1.55 -5.72 15.33
C LEU A 201 0.72 -5.85 16.61
N GLN A 202 -0.14 -4.87 16.87
CA GLN A 202 -1.06 -4.88 18.02
C GLN A 202 -2.06 -6.04 17.95
N ARG A 203 -2.60 -6.35 16.77
CA ARG A 203 -3.50 -7.51 16.60
C ARG A 203 -2.76 -8.83 16.81
N VAL A 204 -1.53 -8.95 16.30
CA VAL A 204 -0.69 -10.14 16.51
C VAL A 204 -0.33 -10.30 17.99
N GLU A 205 0.03 -9.22 18.69
CA GLU A 205 0.31 -9.24 20.13
C GLU A 205 -0.91 -9.71 20.95
N ALA A 206 -2.08 -9.16 20.65
CA ALA A 206 -3.33 -9.57 21.31
C ALA A 206 -3.67 -11.04 21.04
N ALA A 207 -3.45 -11.53 19.81
CA ALA A 207 -3.68 -12.93 19.45
C ALA A 207 -2.72 -13.88 20.21
N LEU A 208 -1.42 -13.54 20.25
CA LEU A 208 -0.43 -14.33 20.99
C LEU A 208 -0.68 -14.35 22.49
N GLU A 209 -1.09 -13.23 23.07
CA GLU A 209 -1.44 -13.17 24.50
C GLU A 209 -2.68 -14.01 24.79
N ALA A 210 -3.70 -13.94 23.94
CA ALA A 210 -4.89 -14.78 24.05
C ALA A 210 -4.56 -16.29 23.92
N GLU A 211 -3.62 -16.68 23.04
CA GLU A 211 -3.14 -18.06 22.88
C GLU A 211 -2.37 -18.54 24.13
N ARG A 212 -1.46 -17.70 24.66
CA ARG A 212 -0.71 -18.01 25.89
C ARG A 212 -1.66 -18.20 27.08
N GLN A 213 -2.62 -17.29 27.23
CA GLN A 213 -3.62 -17.38 28.29
C GLN A 213 -4.45 -18.65 28.14
N PHE A 214 -4.91 -18.97 26.93
CA PHE A 214 -5.65 -20.21 26.64
C PHE A 214 -4.84 -21.46 27.03
N THR A 215 -3.57 -21.50 26.66
CA THR A 215 -2.69 -22.65 26.96
C THR A 215 -2.47 -22.80 28.46
N ALA A 216 -2.25 -21.69 29.17
CA ALA A 216 -2.08 -21.69 30.62
C ALA A 216 -3.34 -22.17 31.36
N ASP A 217 -4.50 -21.63 30.97
CA ASP A 217 -5.79 -21.98 31.55
C ASP A 217 -6.14 -23.45 31.26
N ALA A 218 -5.92 -23.89 30.02
CA ALA A 218 -6.12 -25.30 29.62
C ALA A 218 -5.28 -26.26 30.46
N ALA A 219 -4.00 -25.93 30.67
CA ALA A 219 -3.10 -26.75 31.48
C ALA A 219 -3.57 -26.81 32.96
N HIS A 220 -4.09 -25.68 33.48
CA HIS A 220 -4.62 -25.64 34.86
C HIS A 220 -5.89 -26.47 35.02
N GLU A 221 -6.84 -26.31 34.10
CA GLU A 221 -8.12 -27.00 34.10
C GLU A 221 -7.99 -28.51 33.80
N LEU A 222 -6.98 -28.96 33.11
CA LEU A 222 -6.67 -30.37 32.92
C LEU A 222 -5.96 -31.00 34.13
N ARG A 223 -5.14 -30.24 34.85
CA ARG A 223 -4.41 -30.76 36.01
C ARG A 223 -5.33 -31.18 37.13
N THR A 224 -6.38 -30.43 37.37
CA THR A 224 -7.34 -30.65 38.45
C THR A 224 -8.08 -32.00 38.35
N PRO A 225 -8.73 -32.34 37.23
CA PRO A 225 -9.41 -33.62 37.04
C PRO A 225 -8.40 -34.81 37.04
N LEU A 226 -7.21 -34.61 36.45
CA LEU A 226 -6.18 -35.66 36.45
C LEU A 226 -5.71 -35.98 37.87
N ALA A 227 -5.50 -34.97 38.74
CA ALA A 227 -5.15 -35.17 40.14
C ALA A 227 -6.31 -35.89 40.91
N ALA A 228 -7.55 -35.54 40.66
CA ALA A 228 -8.70 -36.23 41.22
C ALA A 228 -8.80 -37.69 40.80
N LEU A 229 -8.57 -37.98 39.51
CA LEU A 229 -8.53 -39.36 39.00
C LEU A 229 -7.43 -40.19 39.62
N GLN A 230 -6.23 -39.60 39.81
CA GLN A 230 -5.11 -40.28 40.49
C GLN A 230 -5.45 -40.60 41.95
N ALA A 231 -6.08 -39.66 42.67
CA ALA A 231 -6.51 -39.88 44.01
C ALA A 231 -7.54 -41.01 44.11
N GLN A 232 -8.55 -41.00 43.25
CA GLN A 232 -9.60 -42.01 43.15
C GLN A 232 -9.02 -43.40 42.85
N LEU A 233 -8.05 -43.47 41.94
CA LEU A 233 -7.33 -44.72 41.60
C LEU A 233 -6.61 -45.28 42.84
N GLN A 234 -5.95 -44.42 43.64
CA GLN A 234 -5.30 -44.85 44.86
C GLN A 234 -6.30 -45.38 45.89
N VAL A 235 -7.47 -44.78 46.01
CA VAL A 235 -8.57 -45.26 46.91
C VAL A 235 -9.06 -46.64 46.42
N ALA A 236 -9.34 -46.79 45.12
CA ALA A 236 -9.79 -48.06 44.54
C ALA A 236 -8.76 -49.20 44.75
N ARG A 237 -7.46 -48.88 44.66
CA ARG A 237 -6.36 -49.84 44.91
C ARG A 237 -6.21 -50.26 46.37
N ARG A 238 -6.62 -49.44 47.31
CA ARG A 238 -6.53 -49.67 48.76
C ARG A 238 -7.83 -50.20 49.34
N ALA A 239 -8.92 -50.24 48.60
CA ALA A 239 -10.22 -50.70 49.04
C ALA A 239 -10.12 -52.14 49.56
N ARG A 240 -10.67 -52.35 50.73
CA ARG A 240 -10.70 -53.64 51.43
C ARG A 240 -11.98 -54.43 51.18
N ASP A 241 -13.01 -53.74 50.76
CA ASP A 241 -14.32 -54.29 50.46
C ASP A 241 -14.68 -54.09 48.96
N GLY A 242 -15.39 -55.07 48.38
CA GLY A 242 -15.83 -55.03 46.99
C GLY A 242 -16.73 -53.81 46.69
N GLY A 243 -17.62 -53.47 47.62
CA GLY A 243 -18.54 -52.32 47.45
C GLY A 243 -17.81 -50.97 47.49
N GLU A 244 -16.74 -50.81 48.25
CA GLU A 244 -15.91 -49.60 48.24
C GLU A 244 -15.15 -49.46 46.93
N ARG A 245 -14.63 -50.58 46.43
CA ARG A 245 -13.91 -50.65 45.16
C ARG A 245 -14.81 -50.31 44.00
N ASP A 246 -16.03 -50.86 43.94
CA ASP A 246 -17.00 -50.61 42.87
C ASP A 246 -17.45 -49.18 42.84
N ARG A 247 -17.68 -48.55 44.02
CA ARG A 247 -17.99 -47.14 44.13
C ARG A 247 -16.84 -46.24 43.64
N SER A 248 -15.60 -46.59 43.99
CA SER A 248 -14.41 -45.86 43.54
C SER A 248 -14.19 -46.00 42.02
N LEU A 249 -14.44 -47.16 41.44
CA LEU A 249 -14.39 -47.39 40.00
C LEU A 249 -15.48 -46.59 39.24
N ALA A 250 -16.71 -46.53 39.78
CA ALA A 250 -17.79 -45.74 39.20
C ALA A 250 -17.45 -44.22 39.23
N GLN A 251 -16.84 -43.73 40.31
CA GLN A 251 -16.33 -42.37 40.43
C GLN A 251 -15.20 -42.08 39.44
N LEU A 252 -14.25 -43.00 39.24
CA LEU A 252 -13.19 -42.91 38.22
C LEU A 252 -13.79 -42.82 36.84
N GLN A 253 -14.75 -43.68 36.48
CA GLN A 253 -15.40 -43.66 35.18
C GLN A 253 -16.11 -42.31 34.94
N SER A 254 -16.87 -41.81 35.90
CA SER A 254 -17.50 -40.49 35.82
C SER A 254 -16.48 -39.35 35.69
N GLY A 255 -15.37 -39.41 36.43
CA GLY A 255 -14.28 -38.46 36.32
C GLY A 255 -13.61 -38.47 34.96
N LEU A 256 -13.37 -39.65 34.35
CA LEU A 256 -12.80 -39.82 33.05
C LEU A 256 -13.70 -39.23 31.95
N THR A 257 -15.03 -39.50 32.02
CA THR A 257 -16.01 -38.93 31.10
C THR A 257 -16.00 -37.39 31.13
N ARG A 258 -15.92 -36.80 32.34
CA ARG A 258 -15.83 -35.34 32.52
C ARG A 258 -14.51 -34.77 31.90
N ALA A 259 -13.38 -35.46 32.12
CA ALA A 259 -12.10 -35.02 31.58
C ALA A 259 -12.10 -35.11 30.04
N SER A 260 -12.65 -36.18 29.44
CA SER A 260 -12.81 -36.30 28.00
C SER A 260 -13.66 -35.19 27.42
N HIS A 261 -14.82 -34.90 28.07
CA HIS A 261 -15.70 -33.80 27.62
C HIS A 261 -15.01 -32.44 27.68
N LEU A 262 -14.15 -32.19 28.69
CA LEU A 262 -13.35 -30.96 28.76
C LEU A 262 -12.37 -30.86 27.61
N VAL A 263 -11.67 -31.95 27.28
CA VAL A 263 -10.75 -31.99 26.11
C VAL A 263 -11.48 -31.72 24.83
N ASP A 264 -12.66 -32.34 24.62
CA ASP A 264 -13.48 -32.12 23.42
C ASP A 264 -13.91 -30.65 23.29
N GLN A 265 -14.33 -30.01 24.39
CA GLN A 265 -14.65 -28.58 24.41
C GLN A 265 -13.46 -27.69 24.08
N MET A 266 -12.25 -28.03 24.59
CA MET A 266 -11.01 -27.32 24.23
C MET A 266 -10.67 -27.48 22.75
N LEU A 267 -10.78 -28.69 22.21
CA LEU A 267 -10.53 -28.95 20.78
C LEU A 267 -11.55 -28.23 19.89
N GLN A 268 -12.82 -28.20 20.30
CA GLN A 268 -13.86 -27.41 19.59
C GLN A 268 -13.50 -25.93 19.57
N LEU A 269 -13.13 -25.37 20.73
CA LEU A 269 -12.77 -23.95 20.83
C LEU A 269 -11.49 -23.61 20.03
N ALA A 270 -10.52 -24.52 19.98
CA ALA A 270 -9.30 -24.34 19.18
C ALA A 270 -9.58 -24.36 17.67
N ARG A 271 -10.62 -25.09 17.23
CA ARG A 271 -11.04 -25.11 15.81
C ARG A 271 -11.86 -23.88 15.36
N LEU A 272 -12.38 -23.11 16.33
CA LEU A 272 -13.16 -21.88 16.09
C LEU A 272 -12.21 -20.69 15.94
N ASP A 273 -11.26 -20.75 14.98
CA ASP A 273 -10.27 -19.69 14.73
C ASP A 273 -10.96 -18.45 14.13
N PRO A 274 -10.65 -17.24 14.69
CA PRO A 274 -11.18 -15.97 14.17
C PRO A 274 -10.77 -15.67 12.73
N GLU A 275 -9.57 -16.07 12.35
CA GLU A 275 -9.00 -15.70 11.05
C GLU A 275 -9.48 -16.57 9.88
N SER A 276 -9.99 -17.77 10.18
CA SER A 276 -10.44 -18.73 9.16
C SER A 276 -11.83 -18.42 8.60
N GLY A 277 -12.58 -17.49 9.21
CA GLY A 277 -13.95 -17.18 8.80
C GLY A 277 -14.91 -18.37 9.00
N LEU A 278 -16.11 -18.27 8.47
CA LEU A 278 -17.10 -19.34 8.50
C LEU A 278 -16.86 -20.30 7.30
N PRO A 279 -16.43 -21.56 7.52
CA PRO A 279 -16.21 -22.48 6.41
C PRO A 279 -17.54 -22.94 5.82
N ASP A 280 -17.69 -22.84 4.52
CA ASP A 280 -18.81 -23.34 3.72
C ASP A 280 -20.21 -23.05 4.33
N PRO A 281 -20.61 -21.76 4.49
CA PRO A 281 -21.91 -21.41 5.06
C PRO A 281 -23.03 -21.83 4.14
N GLN A 282 -24.01 -22.59 4.68
CA GLN A 282 -25.17 -23.09 3.96
C GLN A 282 -26.47 -22.66 4.65
N PRO A 283 -27.60 -22.65 3.95
CA PRO A 283 -28.89 -22.48 4.60
C PRO A 283 -29.19 -23.67 5.55
N VAL A 284 -29.38 -23.38 6.82
CA VAL A 284 -29.66 -24.37 7.88
C VAL A 284 -30.97 -24.01 8.54
N ASP A 285 -31.88 -24.99 8.65
CA ASP A 285 -33.10 -24.85 9.45
C ASP A 285 -32.81 -25.12 10.94
N LEU A 286 -32.84 -24.05 11.74
CA LEU A 286 -32.58 -24.13 13.18
C LEU A 286 -33.62 -25.00 13.91
N ALA A 287 -34.85 -25.06 13.41
CA ALA A 287 -35.90 -25.90 14.02
C ALA A 287 -35.53 -27.40 13.94
N THR A 288 -35.22 -27.88 12.73
CA THR A 288 -34.78 -29.26 12.50
C THR A 288 -33.52 -29.60 13.30
N LEU A 289 -32.60 -28.65 13.38
CA LEU A 289 -31.34 -28.85 14.11
C LEU A 289 -31.55 -28.90 15.63
N ALA A 290 -32.43 -28.03 16.18
CA ALA A 290 -32.80 -28.03 17.59
C ALA A 290 -33.54 -29.32 17.98
N GLU A 291 -34.46 -29.79 17.15
CA GLU A 291 -35.15 -31.08 17.36
C GLU A 291 -34.17 -32.23 17.46
N ALA A 292 -33.23 -32.34 16.52
CA ALA A 292 -32.19 -33.37 16.53
C ALA A 292 -31.33 -33.33 17.79
N VAL A 293 -30.86 -32.15 18.18
CA VAL A 293 -30.04 -31.98 19.39
C VAL A 293 -30.83 -32.29 20.68
N CYS A 294 -32.07 -31.83 20.77
CA CYS A 294 -32.92 -32.11 21.93
C CYS A 294 -33.27 -33.61 22.04
N ALA A 295 -33.48 -34.30 20.93
CA ALA A 295 -33.68 -35.74 20.90
C ALA A 295 -32.44 -36.49 21.41
N ASP A 296 -31.22 -36.09 20.98
CA ASP A 296 -29.96 -36.68 21.45
C ASP A 296 -29.78 -36.51 22.96
N LEU A 297 -30.28 -35.41 23.53
CA LEU A 297 -30.22 -35.08 24.97
C LEU A 297 -31.41 -35.62 25.76
N GLY A 298 -32.39 -36.24 25.13
CA GLY A 298 -33.64 -36.68 25.73
C GLY A 298 -33.44 -37.54 27.00
N HIS A 299 -32.48 -38.46 26.98
CA HIS A 299 -32.15 -39.27 28.15
C HIS A 299 -31.68 -38.45 29.36
N GLN A 300 -30.88 -37.40 29.10
CA GLN A 300 -30.37 -36.51 30.15
C GLN A 300 -31.50 -35.64 30.75
N ILE A 301 -32.41 -35.16 29.87
CA ILE A 301 -33.58 -34.37 30.23
C ILE A 301 -34.50 -35.19 31.17
N LEU A 302 -34.81 -36.43 30.80
CA LEU A 302 -35.61 -37.36 31.60
C LEU A 302 -34.94 -37.69 32.95
N ALA A 303 -33.60 -37.96 32.92
CA ALA A 303 -32.86 -38.29 34.12
C ALA A 303 -32.77 -37.09 35.14
N ALA A 304 -32.80 -35.85 34.63
CA ALA A 304 -32.80 -34.66 35.41
C ALA A 304 -34.18 -34.26 35.99
N ASN A 305 -35.25 -34.98 35.57
CA ASN A 305 -36.63 -34.74 35.96
C ASN A 305 -37.08 -33.28 35.73
N LEU A 306 -36.86 -32.78 34.47
CA LEU A 306 -37.16 -31.41 34.07
C LEU A 306 -38.47 -31.34 33.26
N ASP A 307 -39.22 -30.24 33.43
CA ASP A 307 -40.28 -29.85 32.50
C ASP A 307 -39.65 -29.22 31.25
N PHE A 308 -39.53 -30.01 30.19
CA PHE A 308 -38.85 -29.59 28.98
C PHE A 308 -39.86 -29.35 27.82
N ALA A 309 -39.76 -28.18 27.20
CA ALA A 309 -40.55 -27.81 26.04
C ALA A 309 -39.69 -27.32 24.89
N LEU A 310 -39.98 -27.81 23.69
CA LEU A 310 -39.39 -27.36 22.44
C LEU A 310 -40.46 -26.70 21.58
N ASP A 311 -40.32 -25.44 21.27
CA ASP A 311 -41.17 -24.65 20.36
C ASP A 311 -40.33 -24.22 19.16
N ALA A 312 -40.32 -25.04 18.13
CA ALA A 312 -39.48 -24.86 16.96
C ALA A 312 -40.28 -25.08 15.66
N PRO A 313 -41.12 -24.12 15.28
CA PRO A 313 -41.86 -24.23 14.02
C PRO A 313 -40.86 -24.27 12.84
N PRO A 314 -41.14 -25.11 11.81
CA PRO A 314 -40.27 -25.26 10.66
C PRO A 314 -40.14 -23.95 9.87
N GLY A 315 -38.99 -23.75 9.22
CA GLY A 315 -38.74 -22.59 8.37
C GLY A 315 -37.92 -21.47 9.04
N CYS A 316 -37.31 -21.74 10.19
CA CYS A 316 -36.32 -20.82 10.78
C CYS A 316 -34.94 -21.02 10.14
N ILE A 317 -34.78 -20.51 8.89
CA ILE A 317 -33.57 -20.72 8.09
C ILE A 317 -32.55 -19.61 8.37
N VAL A 318 -31.35 -20.02 8.71
CA VAL A 318 -30.18 -19.12 8.88
C VAL A 318 -29.04 -19.58 7.97
N VAL A 319 -28.16 -18.66 7.58
CA VAL A 319 -26.95 -19.01 6.84
C VAL A 319 -25.84 -19.32 7.84
N GLY A 320 -25.33 -20.55 7.80
CA GLY A 320 -24.32 -20.97 8.76
C GLY A 320 -23.74 -22.35 8.46
N GLN A 321 -22.89 -22.82 9.33
CA GLN A 321 -22.29 -24.15 9.27
C GLN A 321 -23.00 -25.06 10.28
N ALA A 322 -23.66 -26.08 9.76
CA ALA A 322 -24.59 -26.92 10.55
C ALA A 322 -23.95 -27.57 11.79
N GLU A 323 -22.68 -28.04 11.68
CA GLU A 323 -21.97 -28.67 12.79
C GLU A 323 -21.70 -27.68 13.93
N TRP A 324 -21.31 -26.44 13.59
CA TRP A 324 -21.08 -25.42 14.62
C TRP A 324 -22.37 -24.94 15.26
N LEU A 325 -23.45 -24.82 14.50
CA LEU A 325 -24.77 -24.50 15.04
C LEU A 325 -25.26 -25.62 15.93
N ARG A 326 -25.04 -26.91 15.58
CA ARG A 326 -25.28 -28.05 16.47
C ARG A 326 -24.55 -27.95 17.79
N VAL A 327 -23.25 -27.62 17.76
CA VAL A 327 -22.42 -27.41 18.95
C VAL A 327 -22.95 -26.26 19.80
N LEU A 328 -23.40 -25.14 19.20
CA LEU A 328 -23.99 -23.99 19.88
C LEU A 328 -25.25 -24.42 20.63
N ILE A 329 -26.21 -25.05 19.92
CA ILE A 329 -27.48 -25.51 20.49
C ILE A 329 -27.22 -26.47 21.65
N ARG A 330 -26.33 -27.44 21.44
CA ARG A 330 -25.98 -28.46 22.45
C ARG A 330 -25.40 -27.82 23.70
N ASN A 331 -24.46 -26.83 23.59
CA ASN A 331 -23.91 -26.16 24.75
C ASN A 331 -24.95 -25.35 25.52
N LEU A 332 -25.91 -24.71 24.84
CA LEU A 332 -27.00 -24.00 25.48
C LEU A 332 -27.94 -24.94 26.23
N VAL A 333 -28.36 -26.03 25.61
CA VAL A 333 -29.29 -26.98 26.22
C VAL A 333 -28.60 -27.76 27.36
N ASP A 334 -27.36 -28.22 27.18
CA ASP A 334 -26.56 -28.85 28.25
C ASP A 334 -26.42 -27.93 29.45
N ASN A 335 -26.15 -26.65 29.26
CA ASN A 335 -26.09 -25.67 30.37
C ASN A 335 -27.46 -25.56 31.08
N ALA A 336 -28.54 -25.42 30.35
CA ALA A 336 -29.88 -25.34 30.90
C ALA A 336 -30.22 -26.60 31.75
N ILE A 337 -29.97 -27.80 31.22
CA ILE A 337 -30.18 -29.07 31.94
C ILE A 337 -29.32 -29.10 33.22
N ARG A 338 -28.07 -28.73 33.15
CA ARG A 338 -27.11 -28.79 34.26
C ARG A 338 -27.45 -27.83 35.42
N TYR A 339 -27.89 -26.60 35.09
CA TYR A 339 -28.12 -25.58 36.09
C TYR A 339 -29.55 -25.50 36.61
N THR A 340 -30.50 -26.16 35.96
CA THR A 340 -31.89 -26.25 36.42
C THR A 340 -32.03 -27.30 37.52
N PRO A 341 -32.65 -27.00 38.66
CA PRO A 341 -32.96 -27.98 39.71
C PRO A 341 -34.02 -29.01 39.21
N ALA A 342 -34.02 -30.19 39.79
CA ALA A 342 -35.06 -31.16 39.49
C ALA A 342 -36.48 -30.59 39.75
N GLY A 343 -37.39 -30.81 38.82
CA GLY A 343 -38.74 -30.22 38.81
C GLY A 343 -38.79 -28.80 38.23
N GLY A 344 -37.65 -28.23 37.81
CA GLY A 344 -37.60 -26.95 37.09
C GLY A 344 -37.96 -27.11 35.60
N SER A 345 -38.04 -25.99 34.91
CA SER A 345 -38.41 -25.89 33.52
C SER A 345 -37.28 -25.46 32.61
N VAL A 346 -37.18 -26.05 31.41
CA VAL A 346 -36.26 -25.62 30.32
C VAL A 346 -37.08 -25.48 29.04
N ARG A 347 -36.99 -24.35 28.39
CA ARG A 347 -37.69 -24.06 27.15
C ARG A 347 -36.71 -23.67 26.05
N VAL A 348 -36.78 -24.34 24.93
CA VAL A 348 -36.02 -24.08 23.71
C VAL A 348 -36.98 -23.57 22.66
N ARG A 349 -36.68 -22.40 22.05
CA ARG A 349 -37.49 -21.82 21.03
C ARG A 349 -36.64 -21.41 19.83
N ALA A 350 -37.04 -21.86 18.63
CA ALA A 350 -36.51 -21.37 17.39
C ALA A 350 -37.60 -20.59 16.65
N ALA A 351 -37.38 -19.36 16.27
CA ALA A 351 -38.36 -18.51 15.63
C ALA A 351 -37.75 -17.65 14.52
N ALA A 352 -38.51 -17.41 13.46
CA ALA A 352 -38.15 -16.45 12.44
C ALA A 352 -39.05 -15.21 12.56
N HIS A 353 -38.46 -14.04 12.70
CA HIS A 353 -39.20 -12.79 12.76
C HIS A 353 -38.56 -11.74 11.82
N ASN A 354 -39.37 -11.17 10.93
CA ASN A 354 -38.91 -10.19 9.93
C ASN A 354 -37.70 -10.64 9.10
N GLY A 355 -37.60 -11.92 8.79
CA GLY A 355 -36.44 -12.49 8.05
C GLY A 355 -35.20 -12.76 8.89
N GLN A 356 -35.22 -12.47 10.17
CA GLN A 356 -34.16 -12.80 11.12
C GLN A 356 -34.50 -14.13 11.82
N GLY A 357 -33.54 -15.06 11.83
CA GLY A 357 -33.63 -16.26 12.62
C GLY A 357 -33.22 -15.98 14.08
N SER A 358 -33.90 -16.58 15.04
CA SER A 358 -33.53 -16.51 16.43
C SER A 358 -33.68 -17.88 17.12
N LEU A 359 -32.74 -18.17 18.02
CA LEU A 359 -32.79 -19.32 18.93
C LEU A 359 -32.72 -18.79 20.35
N SER A 360 -33.64 -19.21 21.18
CA SER A 360 -33.61 -18.90 22.61
C SER A 360 -33.69 -20.14 23.47
N VAL A 361 -32.92 -20.17 24.54
CA VAL A 361 -33.01 -21.20 25.59
C VAL A 361 -33.25 -20.51 26.92
N SER A 362 -34.33 -20.86 27.57
CA SER A 362 -34.71 -20.33 28.91
C SER A 362 -34.72 -21.45 29.92
N ASP A 363 -34.16 -21.21 31.09
CA ASP A 363 -34.16 -22.13 32.21
C ASP A 363 -34.72 -21.46 33.46
N SER A 364 -35.18 -22.25 34.44
CA SER A 364 -35.61 -21.80 35.77
C SER A 364 -34.55 -22.03 36.83
N GLY A 365 -33.29 -22.05 36.48
CA GLY A 365 -32.14 -22.18 37.38
C GLY A 365 -31.86 -20.92 38.19
N PRO A 366 -30.68 -20.81 38.80
CA PRO A 366 -30.30 -19.64 39.60
C PRO A 366 -30.12 -18.34 38.82
N GLY A 367 -29.99 -18.43 37.47
CA GLY A 367 -29.69 -17.30 36.59
C GLY A 367 -28.29 -16.77 36.73
N ILE A 368 -28.04 -15.65 36.06
CA ILE A 368 -26.75 -14.93 36.06
C ILE A 368 -27.02 -13.47 36.40
N PRO A 369 -26.36 -12.92 37.45
CA PRO A 369 -26.47 -11.50 37.81
C PRO A 369 -26.06 -10.61 36.63
N ALA A 370 -26.71 -9.46 36.47
CA ALA A 370 -26.46 -8.57 35.34
C ALA A 370 -24.98 -8.13 35.27
N ALA A 371 -24.32 -7.94 36.41
CA ALA A 371 -22.90 -7.55 36.46
C ALA A 371 -21.94 -8.62 35.93
N ASP A 372 -22.36 -9.90 35.97
CA ASP A 372 -21.49 -11.03 35.60
C ASP A 372 -21.76 -11.57 34.18
N ARG A 373 -22.79 -11.07 33.49
CA ARG A 373 -23.20 -11.59 32.16
C ARG A 373 -22.13 -11.47 31.09
N GLU A 374 -21.30 -10.42 31.11
CA GLU A 374 -20.17 -10.32 30.18
C GLU A 374 -19.02 -11.24 30.60
N ALA A 375 -18.80 -11.39 31.92
CA ALA A 375 -17.70 -12.20 32.42
C ALA A 375 -17.88 -13.69 32.13
N VAL A 376 -19.11 -14.21 32.21
CA VAL A 376 -19.40 -15.64 31.92
C VAL A 376 -19.24 -16.03 30.44
N LEU A 377 -19.15 -15.08 29.54
CA LEU A 377 -18.80 -15.31 28.12
C LEU A 377 -17.30 -15.50 27.91
N ARG A 378 -16.48 -15.15 28.92
CA ARG A 378 -15.03 -15.40 28.86
C ARG A 378 -14.72 -16.87 29.14
N ARG A 379 -13.65 -17.36 28.53
CA ARG A 379 -13.18 -18.75 28.69
C ARG A 379 -12.87 -19.04 30.17
N PHE A 380 -13.26 -20.26 30.65
CA PHE A 380 -12.98 -20.76 32.00
C PHE A 380 -13.58 -19.92 33.15
N HIS A 381 -14.41 -18.92 32.83
CA HIS A 381 -15.05 -18.10 33.87
C HIS A 381 -16.28 -18.81 34.46
N ARG A 382 -16.36 -18.89 35.79
CA ARG A 382 -17.43 -19.53 36.54
C ARG A 382 -17.84 -18.65 37.72
N LEU A 383 -19.15 -18.49 37.94
CA LEU A 383 -19.69 -17.73 39.09
C LEU A 383 -19.49 -18.50 40.41
N ASP A 384 -19.58 -19.83 40.38
CA ASP A 384 -19.49 -20.70 41.54
C ASP A 384 -18.36 -21.72 41.33
N GLN A 385 -17.31 -21.62 42.13
CA GLN A 385 -16.15 -22.53 42.04
C GLN A 385 -16.32 -23.89 42.72
N GLY A 386 -17.47 -24.14 43.40
CA GLY A 386 -17.59 -25.33 44.28
C GLY A 386 -18.84 -26.18 44.15
N SER A 387 -19.99 -25.67 43.71
CA SER A 387 -21.27 -26.36 43.93
C SER A 387 -21.71 -27.27 42.77
N ARG A 388 -21.31 -27.03 41.53
CA ARG A 388 -21.68 -27.85 40.35
C ARG A 388 -20.51 -28.06 39.42
N PRO A 389 -20.34 -29.28 38.83
CA PRO A 389 -19.25 -29.55 37.87
C PRO A 389 -19.49 -28.80 36.57
N GLY A 390 -18.47 -28.08 36.05
CA GLY A 390 -18.52 -27.39 34.76
C GLY A 390 -17.15 -26.84 34.37
N SER A 391 -16.86 -26.71 33.05
CA SER A 391 -15.58 -26.23 32.53
C SER A 391 -15.48 -24.72 32.41
N GLY A 392 -16.62 -24.00 32.42
CA GLY A 392 -16.66 -22.56 32.08
C GLY A 392 -16.41 -22.28 30.58
N LEU A 393 -16.47 -23.30 29.72
CA LEU A 393 -16.22 -23.16 28.28
C LEU A 393 -17.50 -23.07 27.46
N GLY A 394 -18.64 -23.61 27.96
CA GLY A 394 -19.86 -23.75 27.14
C GLY A 394 -20.37 -22.42 26.58
N LEU A 395 -20.55 -21.37 27.44
CA LEU A 395 -21.00 -20.06 26.96
C LEU A 395 -19.94 -19.32 26.12
N ALA A 396 -18.66 -19.55 26.39
CA ALA A 396 -17.58 -19.01 25.55
C ALA A 396 -17.60 -19.63 24.14
N ILE A 397 -17.88 -20.93 24.02
CA ILE A 397 -18.07 -21.61 22.72
C ILE A 397 -19.28 -21.02 22.00
N VAL A 398 -20.40 -20.83 22.70
CA VAL A 398 -21.62 -20.23 22.13
C VAL A 398 -21.35 -18.82 21.63
N ALA A 399 -20.70 -17.99 22.42
CA ALA A 399 -20.33 -16.62 22.05
C ALA A 399 -19.44 -16.61 20.80
N ARG A 400 -18.46 -17.50 20.73
CA ARG A 400 -17.55 -17.60 19.59
C ARG A 400 -18.24 -18.07 18.31
N ILE A 401 -19.12 -19.07 18.40
CA ILE A 401 -19.90 -19.53 17.26
C ILE A 401 -20.85 -18.43 16.78
N ALA A 402 -21.53 -17.73 17.69
CA ALA A 402 -22.39 -16.62 17.35
C ALA A 402 -21.63 -15.50 16.61
N GLU A 403 -20.45 -15.12 17.10
CA GLU A 403 -19.57 -14.12 16.47
C GLU A 403 -19.18 -14.54 15.03
N LEU A 404 -18.74 -15.79 14.83
CA LEU A 404 -18.36 -16.29 13.51
C LEU A 404 -19.53 -16.32 12.51
N HIS A 405 -20.77 -16.46 13.02
CA HIS A 405 -21.98 -16.40 12.20
C HIS A 405 -22.56 -14.98 12.06
N GLY A 406 -21.88 -13.94 12.58
CA GLY A 406 -22.41 -12.58 12.60
C GLY A 406 -23.69 -12.43 13.41
N ALA A 407 -23.96 -13.38 14.32
CA ALA A 407 -25.15 -13.38 15.17
C ALA A 407 -24.90 -12.60 16.48
N THR A 408 -25.97 -12.02 17.00
CA THR A 408 -25.94 -11.31 18.28
C THR A 408 -26.35 -12.26 19.40
N LEU A 409 -25.54 -12.34 20.46
CA LEU A 409 -25.81 -13.12 21.67
C LEU A 409 -26.25 -12.18 22.80
N ALA A 410 -27.40 -12.47 23.39
CA ALA A 410 -27.95 -11.71 24.53
C ALA A 410 -28.27 -12.64 25.71
N LEU A 411 -27.87 -12.21 26.92
CA LEU A 411 -28.20 -12.88 28.19
C LEU A 411 -29.15 -12.00 28.96
N ALA A 412 -30.28 -12.57 29.38
CA ALA A 412 -31.30 -11.90 30.18
C ALA A 412 -31.75 -12.77 31.37
N ALA A 413 -32.49 -12.19 32.29
CA ALA A 413 -33.18 -13.01 33.29
C ALA A 413 -34.27 -13.83 32.60
N GLY A 414 -34.47 -15.05 33.06
CA GLY A 414 -35.53 -15.93 32.57
C GLY A 414 -36.94 -15.43 32.90
N GLU A 415 -37.95 -16.28 32.63
CA GLU A 415 -39.33 -15.95 32.90
C GLU A 415 -39.56 -15.68 34.39
N ASN A 416 -40.31 -14.64 34.75
CA ASN A 416 -40.56 -14.18 36.11
C ASN A 416 -39.31 -13.77 36.91
N ALA A 417 -38.27 -13.29 36.24
CA ALA A 417 -36.98 -12.93 36.81
C ALA A 417 -36.23 -14.11 37.46
N GLN A 418 -36.64 -15.34 37.19
CA GLN A 418 -35.93 -16.55 37.62
C GLN A 418 -35.24 -17.22 36.45
N GLY A 419 -34.03 -17.78 36.71
CA GLY A 419 -33.28 -18.47 35.68
C GLY A 419 -32.55 -17.56 34.70
N LEU A 420 -32.12 -18.16 33.62
CA LEU A 420 -31.37 -17.51 32.54
C LEU A 420 -32.14 -17.67 31.22
N LEU A 421 -32.23 -16.58 30.47
CA LEU A 421 -32.63 -16.58 29.07
C LEU A 421 -31.41 -16.23 28.22
N VAL A 422 -31.01 -17.15 27.34
CA VAL A 422 -29.97 -16.92 26.32
C VAL A 422 -30.66 -16.84 24.97
N THR A 423 -30.41 -15.74 24.25
CA THR A 423 -30.97 -15.54 22.90
C THR A 423 -29.84 -15.29 21.92
N VAL A 424 -29.84 -16.03 20.82
CA VAL A 424 -28.96 -15.84 19.68
C VAL A 424 -29.81 -15.42 18.49
N THR A 425 -29.49 -14.28 17.89
CA THR A 425 -30.24 -13.69 16.77
C THR A 425 -29.31 -13.53 15.57
N TRP A 426 -29.68 -14.14 14.45
CA TRP A 426 -28.95 -14.04 13.18
C TRP A 426 -29.48 -12.86 12.37
N PRO A 427 -28.60 -12.17 11.60
CA PRO A 427 -29.07 -11.17 10.65
C PRO A 427 -30.02 -11.77 9.63
N ALA A 428 -30.88 -10.95 9.05
CA ALA A 428 -31.76 -11.41 7.97
C ALA A 428 -30.91 -11.95 6.80
N ALA A 429 -31.24 -13.14 6.32
CA ALA A 429 -30.63 -13.69 5.13
C ALA A 429 -30.81 -12.68 3.99
N ALA A 430 -29.74 -12.22 3.38
CA ALA A 430 -29.84 -11.39 2.18
C ALA A 430 -30.68 -12.14 1.15
N ARG A 431 -31.83 -11.58 0.76
CA ARG A 431 -32.63 -12.12 -0.34
C ARG A 431 -31.76 -12.04 -1.59
N THR A 432 -31.22 -13.19 -2.03
CA THR A 432 -30.64 -13.36 -3.36
C THR A 432 -31.71 -13.40 -4.40
#